data_bde461a48a0c23029c8ec29c9a1d3db6
#
_entry.id   bde461a48a0c23029c8ec29c9a1d3db6
#
_cell.length_a   1.000
_cell.length_b   1.000
_cell.length_c   1.000
_cell.angle_alpha   90.00
_cell.angle_beta   90.00
_cell.angle_gamma   90.00
#
_symmetry.space_group_name_H-M   'P 1'
#
loop_
_entity.id
_entity.type
_entity.pdbx_description
1 polymer ?
#
loop_
_entity_poly.entity_id
_entity_poly.type
_entity_poly.pdbx_seq_one_letter_code
_entity_poly.pdbx_strand_id
1 'polypeptide(L)'
;MARLRQTAGMKRTLSLIIAAMLALAACAPAPDTLPETVPSPSGNPGPIPPHIPHSPVPNQFMPTTVAAEPIVIMNNKGGNVMQAISRRDKLAASGRPVEVRGYCRSACTIYITLPNACLGPGATVGFHAPRIPGTQIVPPIVDEMMAQYYRAGILRKWQDEWRHSLSMTKISAAEYKRLDPAVRICRN
;
A
#
# COMPACT_ATOMS: atom_id res chain seq x y z
N MET A 1 1.20 1.94 63.91
CA MET A 1 0.67 3.33 63.97
C MET A 1 1.62 4.22 63.21
N ALA A 2 1.20 4.79 62.13
CA ALA A 2 1.50 6.11 61.60
C ALA A 2 1.04 6.14 60.12
N ARG A 3 -0.11 6.72 59.99
CA ARG A 3 -0.77 7.09 58.72
C ARG A 3 -0.21 8.43 58.21
N LEU A 4 -0.37 8.56 56.88
CA LEU A 4 -0.88 9.77 56.20
C LEU A 4 0.12 10.83 55.75
N ARG A 5 0.00 11.06 54.50
CA ARG A 5 -0.32 12.31 53.76
C ARG A 5 0.72 12.63 52.72
N GLN A 6 0.31 12.48 51.47
CA GLN A 6 0.64 13.46 50.42
C GLN A 6 -0.27 13.21 49.19
N THR A 7 -1.43 13.79 49.26
CA THR A 7 -2.25 14.09 48.08
C THR A 7 -2.57 15.57 48.15
N ALA A 8 -1.88 16.41 47.40
CA ALA A 8 -2.35 17.74 46.99
C ALA A 8 -1.21 18.46 46.23
N GLY A 9 -1.30 18.54 44.90
CA GLY A 9 -0.34 19.37 44.14
C GLY A 9 -0.35 19.21 42.64
N MET A 10 -1.34 18.55 42.06
CA MET A 10 -1.33 18.31 40.59
C MET A 10 -2.63 18.72 39.89
N LYS A 11 -3.17 19.88 40.25
CA LYS A 11 -4.41 20.40 39.63
C LYS A 11 -4.34 21.85 39.14
N ARG A 12 -3.19 22.48 39.00
CA ARG A 12 -3.10 23.92 38.66
C ARG A 12 -2.22 24.28 37.44
N THR A 13 -1.68 23.34 36.69
CA THR A 13 -0.84 23.66 35.52
C THR A 13 -1.42 23.28 34.17
N LEU A 14 -2.71 22.89 34.10
CA LEU A 14 -3.34 22.48 32.82
C LEU A 14 -4.24 23.57 32.18
N SER A 15 -4.22 24.81 32.64
CA SER A 15 -5.16 25.87 32.15
C SER A 15 -4.52 27.02 31.38
N LEU A 16 -3.23 26.97 31.06
CA LEU A 16 -2.54 28.10 30.42
C LEU A 16 -1.94 27.81 29.04
N ILE A 17 -2.24 26.67 28.40
CA ILE A 17 -1.68 26.32 27.07
C ILE A 17 -2.74 26.37 25.94
N ILE A 18 -4.00 26.70 26.21
CA ILE A 18 -5.07 26.70 25.17
C ILE A 18 -5.26 28.07 24.51
N ALA A 19 -4.53 29.13 24.87
CA ALA A 19 -4.79 30.48 24.36
C ALA A 19 -3.79 31.00 23.29
N ALA A 20 -2.94 30.17 22.68
CA ALA A 20 -1.89 30.65 21.75
C ALA A 20 -1.92 30.01 20.34
N MET A 21 -3.03 29.40 19.90
CA MET A 21 -3.13 28.76 18.57
C MET A 21 -4.32 29.27 17.75
N LEU A 22 -4.56 30.59 17.71
CA LEU A 22 -5.59 31.18 16.85
C LEU A 22 -5.10 32.50 16.23
N ALA A 23 -4.08 32.45 15.36
CA ALA A 23 -3.78 33.56 14.45
C ALA A 23 -2.75 33.12 13.40
N LEU A 24 -3.15 32.32 12.42
CA LEU A 24 -2.43 32.18 11.12
C LEU A 24 -3.39 31.56 10.09
N ALA A 25 -4.44 32.32 9.78
CA ALA A 25 -5.25 32.06 8.60
C ALA A 25 -5.15 33.33 7.73
N ALA A 26 -4.45 33.27 6.60
CA ALA A 26 -4.68 34.05 5.39
C ALA A 26 -3.40 34.20 4.59
N CYS A 27 -3.21 33.29 3.65
CA CYS A 27 -2.56 33.56 2.35
C CYS A 27 -2.82 32.33 1.47
N ALA A 28 -4.00 32.28 0.86
CA ALA A 28 -4.25 31.42 -0.28
C ALA A 28 -3.92 32.22 -1.53
N PRO A 29 -3.06 31.73 -2.44
CA PRO A 29 -2.91 32.33 -3.77
C PRO A 29 -4.18 32.03 -4.59
N ALA A 30 -4.68 33.05 -5.29
CA ALA A 30 -5.80 32.96 -6.22
C ALA A 30 -5.43 32.09 -7.43
N PRO A 31 -6.37 31.35 -8.02
CA PRO A 31 -6.12 30.64 -9.27
C PRO A 31 -6.02 31.62 -10.44
N ASP A 32 -4.92 31.58 -11.17
CA ASP A 32 -4.73 32.25 -12.45
C ASP A 32 -5.70 31.64 -13.48
N THR A 33 -6.76 32.37 -13.78
CA THR A 33 -7.62 32.11 -14.93
C THR A 33 -6.95 32.65 -16.18
N LEU A 34 -6.33 31.80 -16.96
CA LEU A 34 -5.94 32.10 -18.34
C LEU A 34 -7.20 32.11 -19.24
N PRO A 35 -7.44 33.13 -20.03
CA PRO A 35 -8.47 33.09 -21.06
C PRO A 35 -7.95 32.31 -22.27
N GLU A 36 -8.45 31.10 -22.44
CA GLU A 36 -8.23 30.30 -23.64
C GLU A 36 -9.18 30.77 -24.74
N THR A 37 -8.68 31.67 -25.57
CA THR A 37 -9.37 32.07 -26.80
C THR A 37 -9.04 31.08 -27.90
N VAL A 38 -9.87 30.08 -28.10
CA VAL A 38 -9.78 29.19 -29.26
C VAL A 38 -10.38 29.89 -30.47
N PRO A 39 -9.63 30.15 -31.55
CA PRO A 39 -10.20 30.64 -32.79
C PRO A 39 -11.02 29.54 -33.47
N SER A 40 -12.28 29.84 -33.71
CA SER A 40 -13.20 28.99 -34.51
C SER A 40 -12.74 28.97 -35.97
N PRO A 41 -12.47 27.81 -36.59
CA PRO A 41 -12.23 27.74 -38.03
C PRO A 41 -13.54 27.87 -38.78
N SER A 42 -13.80 29.05 -39.33
CA SER A 42 -14.80 29.26 -40.36
C SER A 42 -14.27 28.68 -41.66
N GLY A 43 -14.58 27.43 -41.94
CA GLY A 43 -14.32 26.76 -43.20
C GLY A 43 -15.66 26.39 -43.86
N ASN A 44 -15.96 27.03 -44.98
CA ASN A 44 -17.08 26.69 -45.83
C ASN A 44 -16.95 25.24 -46.31
N PRO A 45 -17.97 24.38 -46.20
CA PRO A 45 -17.87 23.01 -46.73
C PRO A 45 -17.86 23.03 -48.23
N GLY A 46 -16.75 22.63 -48.84
CA GLY A 46 -16.63 22.37 -50.25
C GLY A 46 -17.50 21.15 -50.68
N PRO A 47 -17.77 20.99 -51.97
CA PRO A 47 -18.64 19.91 -52.45
C PRO A 47 -18.09 18.53 -52.09
N ILE A 48 -18.96 17.71 -51.54
CA ILE A 48 -18.68 16.33 -51.14
C ILE A 48 -18.37 15.49 -52.36
N PRO A 49 -17.23 14.81 -52.47
CA PRO A 49 -16.97 13.88 -53.58
C PRO A 49 -17.86 12.64 -53.44
N PRO A 50 -18.19 11.97 -54.60
CA PRO A 50 -19.07 10.84 -54.59
C PRO A 50 -18.53 9.68 -53.73
N HIS A 51 -19.41 9.08 -52.92
CA HIS A 51 -19.14 7.94 -52.09
C HIS A 51 -18.62 6.76 -52.91
N ILE A 52 -17.36 6.41 -52.70
CA ILE A 52 -16.80 5.13 -53.12
C ILE A 52 -17.28 4.09 -52.10
N PRO A 53 -17.94 3.00 -52.50
CA PRO A 53 -18.30 1.95 -51.54
C PRO A 53 -17.04 1.30 -51.03
N HIS A 54 -16.72 1.54 -49.74
CA HIS A 54 -15.66 0.84 -49.06
C HIS A 54 -16.11 -0.60 -48.81
N SER A 55 -15.48 -1.53 -49.52
CA SER A 55 -15.56 -2.95 -49.16
C SER A 55 -15.12 -3.12 -47.68
N PRO A 56 -15.84 -3.91 -46.89
CA PRO A 56 -15.42 -4.15 -45.51
C PRO A 56 -14.07 -4.85 -45.51
N VAL A 57 -13.04 -4.11 -45.07
CA VAL A 57 -11.73 -4.69 -44.79
C VAL A 57 -11.92 -5.61 -43.57
N PRO A 58 -11.64 -6.92 -43.66
CA PRO A 58 -11.71 -7.77 -42.48
C PRO A 58 -10.71 -7.25 -41.42
N ASN A 59 -11.24 -6.77 -40.31
CA ASN A 59 -10.48 -6.27 -39.20
C ASN A 59 -9.85 -7.46 -38.44
N GLN A 60 -8.71 -7.97 -38.94
CA GLN A 60 -8.00 -9.14 -38.43
C GLN A 60 -6.75 -8.77 -37.66
N PHE A 61 -6.75 -7.68 -36.89
CA PHE A 61 -5.73 -7.45 -35.86
C PHE A 61 -6.41 -7.18 -34.54
N MET A 62 -6.97 -8.23 -33.93
CA MET A 62 -7.06 -8.24 -32.49
C MET A 62 -5.61 -8.45 -31.96
N PRO A 63 -5.01 -7.49 -31.27
CA PRO A 63 -3.72 -7.74 -30.61
C PRO A 63 -3.97 -8.83 -29.57
N THR A 64 -3.41 -10.02 -29.80
CA THR A 64 -3.33 -11.04 -28.77
C THR A 64 -2.48 -10.42 -27.66
N THR A 65 -3.12 -9.90 -26.62
CA THR A 65 -2.42 -9.43 -25.41
C THR A 65 -1.78 -10.66 -24.77
N VAL A 66 -0.52 -10.89 -25.11
CA VAL A 66 0.31 -11.86 -24.39
C VAL A 66 0.33 -11.41 -22.94
N ALA A 67 -0.29 -12.19 -22.05
CA ALA A 67 -0.30 -11.90 -20.65
C ALA A 67 1.16 -11.78 -20.18
N ALA A 68 1.51 -10.65 -19.58
CA ALA A 68 2.88 -10.43 -19.11
C ALA A 68 3.25 -11.52 -18.09
N GLU A 69 4.46 -12.09 -18.23
CA GLU A 69 4.96 -13.09 -17.30
C GLU A 69 4.97 -12.57 -15.85
N PRO A 70 4.57 -13.41 -14.88
CA PRO A 70 4.54 -13.02 -13.49
C PRO A 70 5.93 -12.74 -12.93
N ILE A 71 6.01 -11.80 -12.00
CA ILE A 71 7.20 -11.58 -11.18
C ILE A 71 7.08 -12.49 -9.96
N VAL A 72 7.95 -13.50 -9.87
CA VAL A 72 7.93 -14.45 -8.76
C VAL A 72 8.84 -13.97 -7.63
N ILE A 73 8.27 -13.81 -6.43
CA ILE A 73 9.00 -13.54 -5.18
C ILE A 73 9.08 -14.86 -4.41
N MET A 74 10.24 -15.52 -4.49
CA MET A 74 10.46 -16.83 -3.89
C MET A 74 11.33 -16.73 -2.64
N ASN A 75 10.92 -17.35 -1.53
CA ASN A 75 11.70 -17.49 -0.30
C ASN A 75 12.34 -16.19 0.21
N ASN A 76 11.57 -15.12 0.21
CA ASN A 76 12.05 -13.79 0.58
C ASN A 76 12.04 -13.60 2.10
N LYS A 77 13.22 -13.34 2.67
CA LYS A 77 13.42 -13.19 4.12
C LYS A 77 13.08 -11.78 4.65
N GLY A 78 12.61 -10.88 3.80
CA GLY A 78 12.38 -9.47 4.15
C GLY A 78 13.68 -8.66 4.12
N GLY A 79 13.90 -7.82 5.12
CA GLY A 79 15.06 -6.94 5.21
C GLY A 79 14.64 -5.50 5.55
N ASN A 80 15.31 -4.52 4.96
CA ASN A 80 15.02 -3.11 5.20
C ASN A 80 13.59 -2.76 4.72
N VAL A 81 12.76 -2.24 5.63
CA VAL A 81 11.36 -1.93 5.35
C VAL A 81 11.20 -0.83 4.30
N MET A 82 12.04 0.21 4.33
CA MET A 82 11.98 1.30 3.35
C MET A 82 12.28 0.81 1.93
N GLN A 83 13.30 -0.07 1.80
CA GLN A 83 13.61 -0.70 0.52
C GLN A 83 12.48 -1.62 0.04
N ALA A 84 11.84 -2.33 0.97
CA ALA A 84 10.69 -3.17 0.64
C ALA A 84 9.49 -2.33 0.16
N ILE A 85 9.21 -1.19 0.79
CA ILE A 85 8.17 -0.26 0.35
C ILE A 85 8.48 0.26 -1.06
N SER A 86 9.68 0.78 -1.29
CA SER A 86 10.08 1.26 -2.64
C SER A 86 9.97 0.15 -3.70
N ARG A 87 10.36 -1.09 -3.36
CA ARG A 87 10.19 -2.22 -4.27
C ARG A 87 8.71 -2.55 -4.49
N ARG A 88 7.88 -2.47 -3.46
CA ARG A 88 6.44 -2.68 -3.56
C ARG A 88 5.80 -1.71 -4.55
N ASP A 89 6.18 -0.44 -4.51
CA ASP A 89 5.66 0.58 -5.41
C ASP A 89 6.05 0.30 -6.87
N LYS A 90 7.29 -0.13 -7.11
CA LYS A 90 7.75 -0.55 -8.45
C LYS A 90 6.99 -1.78 -8.95
N LEU A 91 6.71 -2.75 -8.08
CA LEU A 91 5.92 -3.93 -8.42
C LEU A 91 4.47 -3.57 -8.75
N ALA A 92 3.87 -2.64 -8.01
CA ALA A 92 2.53 -2.13 -8.31
C ALA A 92 2.49 -1.42 -9.67
N ALA A 93 3.44 -0.50 -9.90
CA ALA A 93 3.53 0.29 -11.13
C ALA A 93 3.83 -0.56 -12.38
N SER A 94 4.45 -1.73 -12.21
CA SER A 94 4.76 -2.62 -13.34
C SER A 94 3.53 -3.19 -14.04
N GLY A 95 2.38 -3.23 -13.36
CA GLY A 95 1.15 -3.86 -13.84
C GLY A 95 1.24 -5.38 -14.03
N ARG A 96 2.45 -5.97 -13.92
CA ARG A 96 2.68 -7.41 -14.08
C ARG A 96 2.10 -8.19 -12.91
N PRO A 97 1.59 -9.41 -13.12
CA PRO A 97 1.24 -10.29 -12.00
C PRO A 97 2.43 -10.50 -11.06
N VAL A 98 2.18 -10.52 -9.76
CA VAL A 98 3.20 -10.80 -8.74
C VAL A 98 2.79 -12.05 -7.98
N GLU A 99 3.68 -13.02 -7.90
CA GLU A 99 3.45 -14.27 -7.18
C GLU A 99 4.38 -14.36 -5.97
N VAL A 100 3.81 -14.39 -4.78
CA VAL A 100 4.57 -14.57 -3.55
C VAL A 100 4.52 -16.05 -3.17
N ARG A 101 5.65 -16.75 -3.34
CA ARG A 101 5.75 -18.20 -3.18
C ARG A 101 6.80 -18.59 -2.14
N GLY A 102 6.70 -19.83 -1.64
CA GLY A 102 7.61 -20.36 -0.63
C GLY A 102 7.51 -19.62 0.70
N TYR A 103 8.62 -19.27 1.32
CA TYR A 103 8.66 -18.59 2.61
C TYR A 103 8.82 -17.08 2.45
N CYS A 104 7.80 -16.32 2.80
CA CYS A 104 7.78 -14.85 2.81
C CYS A 104 7.67 -14.35 4.24
N ARG A 105 8.68 -13.63 4.78
CA ARG A 105 8.67 -13.15 6.16
C ARG A 105 9.09 -11.69 6.29
N SER A 106 8.75 -11.11 7.45
CA SER A 106 9.16 -9.72 7.81
C SER A 106 8.72 -8.74 6.72
N ALA A 107 9.56 -7.81 6.26
CA ALA A 107 9.23 -6.84 5.23
C ALA A 107 8.70 -7.43 3.90
N CYS A 108 8.93 -8.73 3.62
CA CYS A 108 8.32 -9.41 2.47
C CYS A 108 6.78 -9.43 2.54
N THR A 109 6.21 -9.50 3.73
CA THR A 109 4.76 -9.69 3.91
C THR A 109 3.91 -8.56 3.32
N ILE A 110 4.49 -7.36 3.16
CA ILE A 110 3.79 -6.23 2.54
C ILE A 110 3.51 -6.42 1.04
N TYR A 111 4.21 -7.35 0.36
CA TYR A 111 3.96 -7.62 -1.07
C TYR A 111 2.69 -8.41 -1.30
N ILE A 112 2.22 -9.18 -0.30
CA ILE A 112 1.05 -10.06 -0.41
C ILE A 112 -0.22 -9.25 -0.69
N THR A 113 -0.29 -8.01 -0.21
CA THR A 113 -1.45 -7.13 -0.37
C THR A 113 -1.40 -6.22 -1.59
N LEU A 114 -0.44 -6.42 -2.50
CA LEU A 114 -0.43 -5.73 -3.80
C LEU A 114 -1.70 -6.06 -4.59
N PRO A 115 -2.28 -5.10 -5.33
CA PRO A 115 -3.50 -5.34 -6.12
C PRO A 115 -3.29 -6.38 -7.22
N ASN A 116 -2.06 -6.50 -7.73
CA ASN A 116 -1.65 -7.46 -8.77
C ASN A 116 -0.97 -8.71 -8.21
N ALA A 117 -0.93 -8.90 -6.86
CA ALA A 117 -0.29 -10.07 -6.25
C ALA A 117 -1.25 -11.23 -5.99
N CYS A 118 -0.69 -12.45 -5.92
CA CYS A 118 -1.28 -13.62 -5.30
C CYS A 118 -0.29 -14.32 -4.38
N LEU A 119 -0.82 -15.06 -3.41
CA LEU A 119 -0.05 -15.88 -2.48
C LEU A 119 -0.07 -17.35 -2.94
N GLY A 120 1.09 -17.97 -3.07
CA GLY A 120 1.19 -19.39 -3.45
C GLY A 120 0.47 -20.28 -2.44
N PRO A 121 -0.28 -21.31 -2.88
CA PRO A 121 -1.08 -22.15 -1.97
C PRO A 121 -0.24 -22.88 -0.92
N GLY A 122 1.02 -23.20 -1.22
CA GLY A 122 1.99 -23.80 -0.28
C GLY A 122 2.88 -22.79 0.45
N ALA A 123 2.61 -21.49 0.34
CA ALA A 123 3.45 -20.49 0.98
C ALA A 123 3.30 -20.49 2.50
N THR A 124 4.42 -20.19 3.18
CA THR A 124 4.45 -19.88 4.61
C THR A 124 4.73 -18.41 4.78
N VAL A 125 3.97 -17.73 5.62
CA VAL A 125 4.10 -16.30 5.89
C VAL A 125 4.57 -16.09 7.32
N GLY A 126 5.61 -15.27 7.52
CA GLY A 126 6.21 -15.06 8.83
C GLY A 126 6.15 -13.60 9.28
N PHE A 127 5.64 -13.38 10.49
CA PHE A 127 5.50 -12.07 11.13
C PHE A 127 6.35 -11.99 12.39
N HIS A 128 6.94 -10.84 12.64
CA HIS A 128 7.60 -10.45 13.87
C HIS A 128 7.74 -8.94 13.91
N ALA A 129 7.96 -8.37 15.09
CA ALA A 129 8.25 -6.95 15.25
C ALA A 129 9.48 -6.53 14.43
N PRO A 130 9.43 -5.41 13.68
CA PRO A 130 10.63 -4.86 13.05
C PRO A 130 11.62 -4.43 14.13
N ARG A 131 12.91 -4.62 13.88
CA ARG A 131 13.95 -4.20 14.83
C ARG A 131 15.12 -3.54 14.14
N ILE A 132 15.82 -2.69 14.86
CA ILE A 132 17.11 -2.17 14.40
C ILE A 132 18.10 -3.35 14.37
N PRO A 133 18.79 -3.59 13.24
CA PRO A 133 19.74 -4.68 13.11
C PRO A 133 20.76 -4.71 14.25
N GLY A 134 20.98 -5.91 14.82
CA GLY A 134 21.91 -6.10 15.95
C GLY A 134 21.36 -5.69 17.32
N THR A 135 20.13 -5.22 17.43
CA THR A 135 19.51 -4.78 18.70
C THR A 135 18.18 -5.46 18.98
N GLN A 136 17.60 -5.22 20.16
CA GLN A 136 16.23 -5.59 20.53
C GLN A 136 15.26 -4.40 20.39
N ILE A 137 15.70 -3.27 19.84
CA ILE A 137 14.90 -2.05 19.73
C ILE A 137 13.94 -2.17 18.57
N VAL A 138 12.64 -2.04 18.85
CA VAL A 138 11.55 -1.96 17.86
C VAL A 138 11.25 -0.47 17.61
N PRO A 139 11.56 0.07 16.42
CA PRO A 139 11.25 1.46 16.11
C PRO A 139 9.75 1.61 15.80
N PRO A 140 8.98 2.40 16.58
CA PRO A 140 7.52 2.50 16.41
C PRO A 140 7.09 2.95 15.01
N ILE A 141 7.82 3.88 14.40
CA ILE A 141 7.53 4.39 13.07
C ILE A 141 7.57 3.30 11.99
N VAL A 142 8.52 2.36 12.09
CA VAL A 142 8.68 1.27 11.12
C VAL A 142 7.56 0.25 11.24
N ASP A 143 7.13 0.00 12.47
CA ASP A 143 6.01 -0.85 12.81
C ASP A 143 4.69 -0.30 12.22
N GLU A 144 4.42 0.98 12.40
CA GLU A 144 3.25 1.65 11.84
C GLU A 144 3.28 1.70 10.30
N MET A 145 4.46 1.90 9.71
CA MET A 145 4.63 1.84 8.25
C MET A 145 4.24 0.46 7.69
N MET A 146 4.60 -0.62 8.36
CA MET A 146 4.20 -1.97 7.95
C MET A 146 2.69 -2.19 8.12
N ALA A 147 2.09 -1.68 9.21
CA ALA A 147 0.67 -1.81 9.50
C ALA A 147 -0.22 -1.29 8.36
N GLN A 148 0.22 -0.25 7.64
CA GLN A 148 -0.52 0.35 6.51
C GLN A 148 -0.78 -0.62 5.36
N TYR A 149 0.00 -1.69 5.27
CA TYR A 149 -0.12 -2.70 4.20
C TYR A 149 -0.90 -3.93 4.62
N TYR A 150 -1.32 -4.02 5.88
CA TYR A 150 -2.08 -5.16 6.37
C TYR A 150 -3.57 -4.86 6.39
N ARG A 151 -4.39 -5.91 6.31
CA ARG A 151 -5.85 -5.78 6.25
C ARG A 151 -6.53 -6.81 7.15
N ALA A 152 -7.77 -6.52 7.49
CA ALA A 152 -8.68 -7.45 8.17
C ALA A 152 -8.04 -8.15 9.39
N GLY A 153 -8.10 -9.46 9.48
CA GLY A 153 -7.54 -10.24 10.57
C GLY A 153 -6.02 -10.18 10.68
N ILE A 154 -5.30 -9.97 9.56
CA ILE A 154 -3.84 -9.78 9.57
C ILE A 154 -3.48 -8.48 10.30
N LEU A 155 -4.19 -7.39 10.02
CA LEU A 155 -3.96 -6.11 10.70
C LEU A 155 -4.25 -6.23 12.19
N ARG A 156 -5.37 -6.87 12.58
CA ARG A 156 -5.67 -7.09 14.00
C ARG A 156 -4.58 -7.90 14.70
N LYS A 157 -4.17 -9.04 14.12
CA LYS A 157 -3.09 -9.87 14.67
C LYS A 157 -1.75 -9.12 14.75
N TRP A 158 -1.48 -8.25 13.76
CA TRP A 158 -0.31 -7.39 13.80
C TRP A 158 -0.37 -6.45 15.01
N GLN A 159 -1.47 -5.71 15.18
CA GLN A 159 -1.64 -4.71 16.23
C GLN A 159 -1.66 -5.32 17.63
N ASP A 160 -2.31 -6.47 17.80
CA ASP A 160 -2.54 -7.06 19.11
C ASP A 160 -1.38 -7.94 19.58
N GLU A 161 -0.66 -8.58 18.64
CA GLU A 161 0.30 -9.63 18.99
C GLU A 161 1.66 -9.45 18.31
N TRP A 162 1.70 -9.44 16.98
CA TRP A 162 2.95 -9.70 16.24
C TRP A 162 3.93 -8.53 16.26
N ARG A 163 3.43 -7.30 16.27
CA ARG A 163 4.27 -6.09 16.38
C ARG A 163 5.01 -5.98 17.72
N HIS A 164 4.59 -6.71 18.72
CA HIS A 164 5.17 -6.72 20.05
C HIS A 164 6.15 -7.87 20.30
N SER A 165 6.30 -8.80 19.35
CA SER A 165 7.11 -10.00 19.49
C SER A 165 8.27 -10.02 18.52
N LEU A 166 9.49 -10.21 19.01
CA LEU A 166 10.67 -10.46 18.19
C LEU A 166 10.74 -11.91 17.69
N SER A 167 9.94 -12.81 18.28
CA SER A 167 9.80 -14.19 17.84
C SER A 167 8.97 -14.28 16.55
N MET A 168 9.40 -15.16 15.63
CA MET A 168 8.75 -15.34 14.35
C MET A 168 7.47 -16.17 14.48
N THR A 169 6.32 -15.56 14.28
CA THR A 169 5.05 -16.28 14.09
C THR A 169 4.91 -16.68 12.62
N LYS A 170 4.63 -17.94 12.36
CA LYS A 170 4.45 -18.49 11.01
C LYS A 170 3.01 -18.95 10.83
N ILE A 171 2.41 -18.56 9.70
CA ILE A 171 1.08 -19.02 9.30
C ILE A 171 1.13 -19.57 7.87
N SER A 172 0.22 -20.48 7.54
CA SER A 172 0.07 -21.00 6.18
C SER A 172 -0.66 -20.01 5.27
N ALA A 173 -0.57 -20.23 3.95
CA ALA A 173 -1.36 -19.47 2.97
C ALA A 173 -2.87 -19.61 3.22
N ALA A 174 -3.34 -20.80 3.64
CA ALA A 174 -4.74 -21.03 3.99
C ALA A 174 -5.17 -20.20 5.20
N GLU A 175 -4.35 -20.16 6.24
CA GLU A 175 -4.59 -19.34 7.43
C GLU A 175 -4.55 -17.84 7.08
N TYR A 176 -3.59 -17.41 6.24
CA TYR A 176 -3.56 -16.03 5.74
C TYR A 176 -4.86 -15.68 5.02
N LYS A 177 -5.34 -16.53 4.11
CA LYS A 177 -6.61 -16.36 3.38
C LYS A 177 -7.82 -16.26 4.31
N ARG A 178 -7.83 -17.04 5.40
CA ARG A 178 -8.88 -16.97 6.41
C ARG A 178 -8.87 -15.64 7.16
N LEU A 179 -7.68 -15.09 7.46
CA LEU A 179 -7.51 -13.81 8.15
C LEU A 179 -7.71 -12.59 7.23
N ASP A 180 -7.29 -12.69 5.97
CA ASP A 180 -7.53 -11.66 4.93
C ASP A 180 -8.26 -12.28 3.73
N PRO A 181 -9.59 -12.29 3.73
CA PRO A 181 -10.38 -12.84 2.62
C PRO A 181 -10.16 -12.17 1.26
N ALA A 182 -9.58 -10.97 1.23
CA ALA A 182 -9.27 -10.25 -0.01
C ALA A 182 -8.00 -10.75 -0.69
N VAL A 183 -7.14 -11.54 -0.01
CA VAL A 183 -5.93 -12.08 -0.65
C VAL A 183 -6.32 -13.08 -1.74
N ARG A 184 -5.64 -12.99 -2.88
CA ARG A 184 -5.77 -13.98 -3.95
C ARG A 184 -4.78 -15.12 -3.72
N ILE A 185 -5.22 -16.36 -3.96
CA ILE A 185 -4.32 -17.51 -3.99
C ILE A 185 -3.93 -17.75 -5.46
N CYS A 186 -2.63 -17.93 -5.72
CA CYS A 186 -2.12 -18.21 -7.04
C CYS A 186 -2.70 -19.54 -7.56
N ARG A 187 -2.93 -19.62 -8.85
CA ARG A 187 -3.19 -20.90 -9.53
C ARG A 187 -1.89 -21.71 -9.56
N ASN A 188 -2.03 -23.03 -9.48
CA ASN A 188 -0.92 -23.96 -9.69
C ASN A 188 -0.52 -23.98 -11.17
#